data_d9cef1db311037b4104855dae1a6316c
#
_entry.id   d9cef1db311037b4104855dae1a6316c
#
_cell.length_a   1.000
_cell.length_b   1.000
_cell.length_c   1.000
_cell.angle_alpha   90.00
_cell.angle_beta   90.00
_cell.angle_gamma   90.00
#
_symmetry.space_group_name_H-M   'P 1'
#
loop_
_entity.id
_entity.type
_entity.pdbx_description
1 polymer ?
#
loop_
_entity_poly.entity_id
_entity_poly.type
_entity_poly.pdbx_seq_one_letter_code
_entity_poly.pdbx_strand_id
1 'polypeptide(L)'
;MERRTFLRGAVIGTSAATFGGTLMRGAAYAAPAQNGPGPYGALGTADANGVQLPSGFTSRVIARSSQAVSGTSYTWHNAPDGGACFADGTGWIYVSNSEINPSGGASAVKFNSSGSITGAYRILSNTRQNCAGGATPWNTWLSCEEVSLGYVYETDPWGVNAATRRNAMGKFKHEAAAADPVRKVIYLTEDESNGCLYRFIPTTWGNLSSGTLQVLVAGTGTSGSFSWSNVPDPDGSPTVTRDQVSGAKRFNGGEGCHYANDTVWFTTKGDNRLWQLNLANSTYELAYDDSLVNPGAAPLTGVDNVTGSSSGDLFVAEDGGNMEICVITPDDVVAPFLRITGQSSSEITGPAFSPDGTRLYFSSQRGTSGSSSGGITYEVTGPFRTSP
;
A
#
# COMPACT_ATOMS: atom_id res chain seq x y z
N MET A 1 36.56 -8.93 -3.29
CA MET A 1 35.76 -7.69 -3.48
C MET A 1 34.31 -8.12 -3.44
N GLU A 2 33.60 -7.70 -2.40
CA GLU A 2 32.23 -8.14 -2.16
C GLU A 2 31.27 -7.54 -3.21
N ARG A 3 30.30 -8.34 -3.68
CA ARG A 3 29.28 -7.93 -4.65
C ARG A 3 28.56 -6.62 -4.26
N ARG A 4 28.49 -6.32 -2.97
CA ARG A 4 27.90 -5.10 -2.39
C ARG A 4 28.56 -3.80 -2.87
N THR A 5 29.87 -3.80 -3.11
CA THR A 5 30.63 -2.60 -3.53
C THR A 5 30.42 -2.28 -5.02
N PHE A 6 30.08 -3.27 -5.84
CA PHE A 6 29.92 -3.06 -7.28
C PHE A 6 28.57 -2.38 -7.62
N LEU A 7 27.49 -2.70 -6.89
CA LEU A 7 26.16 -2.09 -7.12
C LEU A 7 26.08 -0.64 -6.60
N ARG A 8 26.89 -0.27 -5.59
CA ARG A 8 26.95 1.11 -5.09
C ARG A 8 27.72 2.07 -6.00
N GLY A 9 28.57 1.57 -6.89
CA GLY A 9 29.39 2.38 -7.80
C GLY A 9 28.74 2.76 -9.13
N ALA A 10 27.60 2.20 -9.50
CA ALA A 10 26.99 2.40 -10.82
C ALA A 10 25.90 3.51 -10.88
N VAL A 11 25.64 4.22 -9.79
CA VAL A 11 24.56 5.24 -9.69
C VAL A 11 25.09 6.66 -9.52
N ILE A 12 26.38 6.94 -9.83
CA ILE A 12 26.91 8.31 -9.84
C ILE A 12 27.12 8.74 -11.29
N GLY A 13 26.09 9.32 -11.90
CA GLY A 13 26.14 9.89 -13.26
C GLY A 13 24.95 10.79 -13.57
N THR A 14 25.05 12.03 -13.09
CA THR A 14 24.49 13.30 -13.62
C THR A 14 23.16 13.35 -14.38
N SER A 15 22.17 14.04 -13.78
CA SER A 15 21.58 15.24 -14.40
C SER A 15 20.69 15.99 -13.41
N ALA A 16 21.07 17.24 -13.14
CA ALA A 16 20.30 18.19 -12.35
C ALA A 16 19.12 18.71 -13.17
N ALA A 17 17.89 18.55 -12.65
CA ALA A 17 16.76 19.40 -12.98
C ALA A 17 16.03 19.72 -11.67
N THR A 18 16.09 20.98 -11.30
CA THR A 18 15.46 21.57 -10.14
C THR A 18 13.95 21.54 -10.22
N PHE A 19 13.32 20.64 -9.45
CA PHE A 19 12.02 20.84 -8.85
C PHE A 19 12.11 20.34 -7.41
N GLY A 20 11.68 21.19 -6.46
CA GLY A 20 11.78 20.93 -5.03
C GLY A 20 10.93 19.76 -4.56
N GLY A 21 11.46 18.58 -4.77
CA GLY A 21 11.05 17.32 -4.16
C GLY A 21 12.35 16.65 -3.76
N THR A 22 12.47 16.29 -2.51
CA THR A 22 13.56 15.45 -2.00
C THR A 22 13.69 14.23 -2.91
N LEU A 23 14.84 14.11 -3.57
CA LEU A 23 15.22 12.91 -4.31
C LEU A 23 15.27 11.75 -3.30
N MET A 24 14.17 10.99 -3.20
CA MET A 24 14.18 9.70 -2.54
C MET A 24 15.13 8.79 -3.32
N ARG A 25 16.23 8.42 -2.71
CA ARG A 25 17.11 7.38 -3.27
C ARG A 25 16.43 6.04 -3.01
N GLY A 26 15.89 5.41 -4.04
CA GLY A 26 15.47 4.02 -3.97
C GLY A 26 16.69 3.15 -3.72
N ALA A 27 16.80 2.62 -2.54
CA ALA A 27 17.72 1.52 -2.29
C ALA A 27 17.08 0.26 -2.85
N ALA A 28 17.73 -0.40 -3.79
CA ALA A 28 17.36 -1.76 -4.15
C ALA A 28 17.78 -2.68 -3.00
N TYR A 29 16.87 -3.49 -2.52
CA TYR A 29 17.17 -4.54 -1.54
C TYR A 29 18.06 -5.57 -2.23
N ALA A 30 19.22 -5.86 -1.64
CA ALA A 30 20.22 -6.73 -2.27
C ALA A 30 19.98 -8.22 -1.98
N ALA A 31 19.21 -8.52 -0.95
CA ALA A 31 18.81 -9.87 -0.52
C ALA A 31 17.48 -9.78 0.26
N PRO A 32 16.76 -10.89 0.45
CA PRO A 32 15.60 -10.90 1.35
C PRO A 32 15.99 -10.44 2.75
N ALA A 33 15.19 -9.51 3.31
CA ALA A 33 15.45 -8.90 4.59
C ALA A 33 15.47 -9.91 5.73
N GLN A 34 16.36 -9.72 6.69
CA GLN A 34 16.57 -10.55 7.86
C GLN A 34 16.18 -9.84 9.13
N ASN A 35 15.77 -10.60 10.15
CA ASN A 35 15.47 -10.05 11.47
C ASN A 35 16.68 -9.31 12.06
N GLY A 36 16.45 -8.10 12.58
CA GLY A 36 17.50 -7.29 13.15
C GLY A 36 16.98 -6.14 13.99
N PRO A 37 17.87 -5.33 14.57
CA PRO A 37 17.48 -4.12 15.29
C PRO A 37 16.87 -3.11 14.30
N GLY A 38 15.60 -2.78 14.52
CA GLY A 38 14.91 -1.76 13.71
C GLY A 38 15.49 -0.37 13.95
N PRO A 39 15.32 0.55 12.98
CA PRO A 39 15.89 1.89 13.05
C PRO A 39 15.27 2.78 14.12
N TYR A 40 14.11 2.38 14.65
CA TYR A 40 13.35 3.13 15.64
C TYR A 40 13.48 2.58 17.06
N GLY A 41 14.15 1.42 17.25
CA GLY A 41 14.33 0.75 18.54
C GLY A 41 13.19 -0.20 18.92
N ALA A 42 13.26 -0.73 20.13
CA ALA A 42 12.31 -1.72 20.61
C ALA A 42 10.94 -1.11 20.92
N LEU A 43 9.87 -1.91 20.76
CA LEU A 43 8.53 -1.54 21.19
C LEU A 43 8.45 -1.38 22.70
N GLY A 44 7.82 -0.30 23.14
CA GLY A 44 7.50 -0.05 24.56
C GLY A 44 6.24 -0.79 25.03
N THR A 45 5.77 -0.42 26.21
CA THR A 45 4.46 -0.86 26.71
C THR A 45 3.34 -0.22 25.92
N ALA A 46 2.20 -0.93 25.78
CA ALA A 46 1.04 -0.39 25.10
C ALA A 46 0.54 0.90 25.77
N ASP A 47 0.22 1.88 24.95
CA ASP A 47 -0.41 3.14 25.39
C ASP A 47 -1.91 2.95 25.72
N ALA A 48 -2.62 4.06 26.01
CA ALA A 48 -4.05 4.03 26.32
C ALA A 48 -4.93 3.57 25.15
N ASN A 49 -4.41 3.59 23.93
CA ASN A 49 -5.09 3.11 22.72
C ASN A 49 -4.79 1.63 22.41
N GLY A 50 -3.96 0.97 23.24
CA GLY A 50 -3.52 -0.40 23.03
C GLY A 50 -2.38 -0.54 22.03
N VAL A 51 -1.72 0.56 21.65
CA VAL A 51 -0.64 0.56 20.66
C VAL A 51 0.72 0.55 21.34
N GLN A 52 1.56 -0.42 21.02
CA GLN A 52 2.96 -0.47 21.40
C GLN A 52 3.79 0.25 20.33
N LEU A 53 4.64 1.18 20.73
CA LEU A 53 5.45 2.01 19.85
C LEU A 53 6.88 2.13 20.39
N PRO A 54 7.88 2.43 19.55
CA PRO A 54 9.19 2.81 19.99
C PRO A 54 9.17 4.14 20.78
N SER A 55 10.22 4.39 21.55
CA SER A 55 10.36 5.63 22.31
C SER A 55 10.30 6.86 21.40
N GLY A 56 9.57 7.90 21.82
CA GLY A 56 9.39 9.14 21.08
C GLY A 56 8.19 9.16 20.12
N PHE A 57 7.54 8.01 19.93
CA PHE A 57 6.30 7.93 19.14
C PHE A 57 5.06 7.94 20.04
N THR A 58 3.96 8.47 19.52
CA THR A 58 2.66 8.50 20.19
C THR A 58 1.56 8.16 19.23
N SER A 59 0.47 7.54 19.73
CA SER A 59 -0.72 7.26 18.93
C SER A 59 -1.93 8.08 19.37
N ARG A 60 -2.86 8.30 18.44
CA ARG A 60 -4.22 8.73 18.75
C ARG A 60 -5.24 8.04 17.85
N VAL A 61 -6.47 7.89 18.35
CA VAL A 61 -7.60 7.45 17.53
C VAL A 61 -8.16 8.62 16.75
N ILE A 62 -8.27 8.46 15.42
CA ILE A 62 -8.84 9.46 14.50
C ILE A 62 -10.35 9.26 14.35
N ALA A 63 -10.75 7.98 14.18
CA ALA A 63 -12.14 7.62 13.95
C ALA A 63 -12.42 6.19 14.44
N ARG A 64 -13.70 5.92 14.71
CA ARG A 64 -14.21 4.58 15.00
C ARG A 64 -15.39 4.28 14.09
N SER A 65 -15.42 3.10 13.52
CA SER A 65 -16.54 2.64 12.70
C SER A 65 -17.88 2.83 13.41
N SER A 66 -18.90 3.23 12.67
CA SER A 66 -20.27 3.46 13.18
C SER A 66 -20.38 4.60 14.22
N GLN A 67 -19.35 5.43 14.40
CA GLN A 67 -19.35 6.58 15.30
C GLN A 67 -19.06 7.87 14.53
N ALA A 68 -19.55 8.99 15.04
CA ALA A 68 -19.23 10.29 14.47
C ALA A 68 -17.73 10.59 14.61
N VAL A 69 -17.09 11.04 13.52
CA VAL A 69 -15.71 11.54 13.54
C VAL A 69 -15.68 12.81 14.39
N SER A 70 -14.74 12.89 15.32
CA SER A 70 -14.66 13.97 16.30
C SER A 70 -14.75 15.36 15.66
N GLY A 71 -15.62 16.22 16.18
CA GLY A 71 -15.84 17.57 15.66
C GLY A 71 -16.68 17.65 14.38
N THR A 72 -17.25 16.53 13.91
CA THR A 72 -18.07 16.46 12.69
C THR A 72 -19.38 15.71 12.95
N SER A 73 -20.35 15.83 12.03
CA SER A 73 -21.56 15.00 12.02
C SER A 73 -21.41 13.71 11.18
N TYR A 74 -20.26 13.48 10.58
CA TYR A 74 -20.03 12.37 9.70
C TYR A 74 -19.76 11.07 10.50
N THR A 75 -20.56 10.03 10.24
CA THR A 75 -20.34 8.69 10.82
C THR A 75 -19.29 7.94 10.01
N TRP A 76 -18.19 7.50 10.68
CA TRP A 76 -17.14 6.77 10.02
C TRP A 76 -17.61 5.42 9.50
N HIS A 77 -17.13 5.05 8.33
CA HIS A 77 -17.53 3.80 7.67
C HIS A 77 -17.00 2.57 8.41
N ASN A 78 -17.63 1.43 8.14
CA ASN A 78 -17.23 0.13 8.67
C ASN A 78 -16.09 -0.47 7.84
N ALA A 79 -15.34 -1.40 8.46
CA ALA A 79 -14.19 -2.06 7.88
C ALA A 79 -13.26 -1.05 7.16
N PRO A 80 -12.66 -0.09 7.89
CA PRO A 80 -11.71 0.85 7.30
C PRO A 80 -10.48 0.12 6.80
N ASP A 81 -10.12 0.39 5.55
CA ASP A 81 -9.06 -0.28 4.84
C ASP A 81 -8.11 0.70 4.14
N GLY A 82 -7.49 0.26 3.02
CA GLY A 82 -6.48 0.99 2.28
C GLY A 82 -6.72 2.48 2.14
N GLY A 83 -5.67 3.26 2.25
CA GLY A 83 -5.77 4.71 2.28
C GLY A 83 -4.55 5.45 1.76
N ALA A 84 -4.70 6.76 1.65
CA ALA A 84 -3.62 7.68 1.30
C ALA A 84 -3.87 9.07 1.87
N CYS A 85 -2.80 9.89 1.91
CA CYS A 85 -2.91 11.30 2.28
C CYS A 85 -2.64 12.21 1.09
N PHE A 86 -3.40 13.31 1.01
CA PHE A 86 -3.32 14.31 -0.05
C PHE A 86 -3.13 15.71 0.55
N ALA A 87 -2.17 16.46 0.04
CA ALA A 87 -1.93 17.84 0.52
C ALA A 87 -3.15 18.74 0.23
N ASP A 88 -3.58 19.55 1.21
CA ASP A 88 -4.68 20.48 1.11
C ASP A 88 -4.30 21.84 1.72
N GLY A 89 -3.72 22.71 0.92
CA GLY A 89 -3.14 23.96 1.38
C GLY A 89 -2.01 23.71 2.40
N THR A 90 -2.20 24.16 3.65
CA THR A 90 -1.26 23.89 4.75
C THR A 90 -1.61 22.64 5.56
N GLY A 91 -2.76 22.02 5.29
CA GLY A 91 -3.21 20.77 5.90
C GLY A 91 -3.18 19.62 4.92
N TRP A 92 -3.99 18.60 5.19
CA TRP A 92 -4.09 17.43 4.32
C TRP A 92 -5.44 16.73 4.48
N ILE A 93 -5.72 15.82 3.57
CA ILE A 93 -6.85 14.92 3.59
C ILE A 93 -6.32 13.49 3.68
N TYR A 94 -6.80 12.72 4.64
CA TYR A 94 -6.62 11.27 4.70
C TYR A 94 -7.85 10.58 4.13
N VAL A 95 -7.66 9.69 3.17
CA VAL A 95 -8.70 8.86 2.57
C VAL A 95 -8.56 7.44 3.07
N SER A 96 -9.68 6.77 3.33
CA SER A 96 -9.72 5.34 3.68
C SER A 96 -10.88 4.67 2.97
N ASN A 97 -10.62 3.47 2.46
CA ASN A 97 -11.62 2.58 1.87
C ASN A 97 -12.52 1.94 2.94
N SER A 98 -13.63 1.39 2.50
CA SER A 98 -14.58 0.61 3.30
C SER A 98 -14.76 -0.75 2.65
N GLU A 99 -14.18 -1.78 3.25
CA GLU A 99 -14.22 -3.14 2.74
C GLU A 99 -15.52 -3.86 3.14
N ILE A 100 -16.62 -3.33 2.65
CA ILE A 100 -17.98 -3.87 2.89
C ILE A 100 -18.62 -4.29 1.58
N ASN A 101 -19.18 -5.49 1.56
CA ASN A 101 -19.96 -6.02 0.44
C ASN A 101 -21.44 -6.19 0.86
N PRO A 102 -22.42 -5.58 0.18
CA PRO A 102 -22.34 -4.85 -1.11
C PRO A 102 -22.20 -3.32 -0.96
N SER A 103 -21.99 -2.77 0.20
CA SER A 103 -22.07 -1.33 0.47
C SER A 103 -20.71 -0.70 0.76
N GLY A 104 -19.68 -1.08 0.01
CA GLY A 104 -18.33 -0.54 0.06
C GLY A 104 -18.23 0.92 -0.37
N GLY A 105 -17.02 1.41 -0.46
CA GLY A 105 -16.67 2.76 -0.92
C GLY A 105 -15.46 3.35 -0.22
N ALA A 106 -15.39 4.69 -0.14
CA ALA A 106 -14.30 5.38 0.53
C ALA A 106 -14.79 6.67 1.21
N SER A 107 -14.08 7.07 2.25
CA SER A 107 -14.36 8.30 3.02
C SER A 107 -13.08 9.10 3.24
N ALA A 108 -13.22 10.37 3.59
CA ALA A 108 -12.12 11.28 3.83
C ALA A 108 -12.24 11.94 5.20
N VAL A 109 -11.09 12.19 5.84
CA VAL A 109 -10.93 13.07 7.01
C VAL A 109 -10.00 14.19 6.63
N LYS A 110 -10.44 15.43 6.85
CA LYS A 110 -9.67 16.63 6.56
C LYS A 110 -9.00 17.17 7.82
N PHE A 111 -7.73 17.53 7.70
CA PHE A 111 -6.91 18.09 8.78
C PHE A 111 -6.39 19.48 8.43
N ASN A 112 -6.24 20.33 9.43
CA ASN A 112 -5.47 21.57 9.30
C ASN A 112 -3.96 21.31 9.54
N SER A 113 -3.13 22.34 9.41
CA SER A 113 -1.68 22.27 9.60
C SER A 113 -1.22 21.79 10.98
N SER A 114 -2.07 21.91 12.02
CA SER A 114 -1.77 21.39 13.36
C SER A 114 -2.20 19.94 13.54
N GLY A 115 -2.82 19.31 12.53
CA GLY A 115 -3.37 17.96 12.61
C GLY A 115 -4.72 17.86 13.32
N SER A 116 -5.42 19.00 13.53
CA SER A 116 -6.79 18.98 14.03
C SER A 116 -7.76 18.64 12.91
N ILE A 117 -8.75 17.78 13.22
CA ILE A 117 -9.81 17.41 12.27
C ILE A 117 -10.67 18.64 12.00
N THR A 118 -10.91 18.95 10.72
CA THR A 118 -11.75 20.08 10.27
C THR A 118 -12.95 19.64 9.45
N GLY A 119 -13.03 18.37 9.06
CA GLY A 119 -14.14 17.79 8.33
C GLY A 119 -13.98 16.30 8.10
N ALA A 120 -15.09 15.63 7.81
CA ALA A 120 -15.10 14.27 7.35
C ALA A 120 -16.32 14.05 6.45
N TYR A 121 -16.19 13.24 5.39
CA TYR A 121 -17.23 13.03 4.39
C TYR A 121 -16.98 11.77 3.55
N ARG A 122 -18.05 11.33 2.86
CA ARG A 122 -17.98 10.20 1.91
C ARG A 122 -17.54 10.70 0.53
N ILE A 123 -16.66 9.95 -0.14
CA ILE A 123 -16.16 10.25 -1.49
C ILE A 123 -16.50 9.17 -2.52
N LEU A 124 -16.85 7.95 -2.06
CA LEU A 124 -17.27 6.83 -2.91
C LEU A 124 -18.33 6.01 -2.18
N SER A 125 -19.39 5.62 -2.87
CA SER A 125 -20.49 4.81 -2.32
C SER A 125 -20.98 3.79 -3.34
N ASN A 126 -21.72 2.77 -2.84
CA ASN A 126 -22.41 1.77 -3.65
C ASN A 126 -21.45 0.94 -4.51
N THR A 127 -20.28 0.65 -3.99
CA THR A 127 -19.28 -0.27 -4.54
C THR A 127 -19.19 -1.52 -3.68
N ARG A 128 -18.30 -2.43 -4.00
CA ARG A 128 -18.23 -3.73 -3.35
C ARG A 128 -16.82 -3.96 -2.82
N GLN A 129 -16.73 -4.17 -1.49
CA GLN A 129 -15.50 -4.65 -0.85
C GLN A 129 -14.26 -3.87 -1.34
N ASN A 130 -14.26 -2.56 -1.10
CA ASN A 130 -13.11 -1.72 -1.45
C ASN A 130 -12.00 -1.95 -0.43
N CYS A 131 -11.00 -2.73 -0.81
CA CYS A 131 -9.88 -3.09 0.05
C CYS A 131 -8.78 -2.03 -0.03
N ALA A 132 -7.75 -2.20 -0.84
CA ALA A 132 -6.71 -1.20 -0.99
C ALA A 132 -6.89 -0.31 -2.23
N GLY A 133 -5.79 0.25 -2.72
CA GLY A 133 -5.79 1.18 -3.85
C GLY A 133 -4.48 1.93 -3.99
N GLY A 134 -4.53 3.15 -4.53
CA GLY A 134 -3.33 3.98 -4.70
C GLY A 134 -3.61 5.44 -5.01
N ALA A 135 -2.74 6.31 -4.52
CA ALA A 135 -2.77 7.73 -4.87
C ALA A 135 -2.20 7.95 -6.27
N THR A 136 -2.81 8.87 -7.03
CA THR A 136 -2.29 9.28 -8.33
C THR A 136 -1.49 10.58 -8.23
N PRO A 137 -0.54 10.82 -9.14
CA PRO A 137 0.20 12.08 -9.20
C PRO A 137 -0.65 13.31 -9.54
N TRP A 138 -1.90 13.12 -9.98
CA TRP A 138 -2.87 14.19 -10.22
C TRP A 138 -3.91 14.30 -9.10
N ASN A 139 -3.55 13.81 -7.90
CA ASN A 139 -4.31 13.96 -6.66
C ASN A 139 -5.70 13.31 -6.66
N THR A 140 -5.84 12.14 -7.27
CA THR A 140 -7.02 11.29 -7.07
C THR A 140 -6.65 10.01 -6.32
N TRP A 141 -7.63 9.39 -5.68
CA TRP A 141 -7.52 8.09 -5.06
C TRP A 141 -8.11 7.02 -5.98
N LEU A 142 -7.35 5.96 -6.26
CA LEU A 142 -7.83 4.77 -6.95
C LEU A 142 -8.29 3.78 -5.88
N SER A 143 -9.58 3.55 -5.79
CA SER A 143 -10.19 2.61 -4.85
C SER A 143 -10.50 1.30 -5.58
N CYS A 144 -9.98 0.20 -5.10
CA CYS A 144 -10.02 -1.11 -5.74
C CYS A 144 -11.12 -1.98 -5.15
N GLU A 145 -11.98 -2.60 -6.00
CA GLU A 145 -12.93 -3.61 -5.59
C GLU A 145 -12.28 -5.00 -5.55
N GLU A 146 -12.13 -5.56 -4.37
CA GLU A 146 -11.56 -6.89 -4.11
C GLU A 146 -12.64 -7.97 -4.22
N VAL A 147 -13.30 -8.04 -5.36
CA VAL A 147 -14.30 -9.07 -5.68
C VAL A 147 -14.05 -9.63 -7.07
N SER A 148 -14.55 -10.84 -7.33
CA SER A 148 -14.50 -11.40 -8.68
C SER A 148 -15.10 -10.42 -9.69
N LEU A 149 -14.35 -10.14 -10.77
CA LEU A 149 -14.69 -9.13 -11.78
C LEU A 149 -14.94 -7.73 -11.16
N GLY A 150 -14.17 -7.37 -10.13
CA GLY A 150 -14.17 -6.04 -9.52
C GLY A 150 -13.59 -4.98 -10.44
N TYR A 151 -13.77 -3.73 -10.08
CA TYR A 151 -13.30 -2.56 -10.82
C TYR A 151 -12.42 -1.65 -9.95
N VAL A 152 -11.68 -0.78 -10.60
CA VAL A 152 -11.05 0.39 -9.97
C VAL A 152 -11.98 1.59 -10.12
N TYR A 153 -12.17 2.34 -9.03
CA TYR A 153 -12.87 3.63 -9.02
C TYR A 153 -11.89 4.75 -8.72
N GLU A 154 -11.82 5.72 -9.59
CA GLU A 154 -11.05 6.94 -9.36
C GLU A 154 -11.93 7.97 -8.64
N THR A 155 -11.48 8.41 -7.47
CA THR A 155 -12.25 9.31 -6.59
C THR A 155 -11.50 10.62 -6.35
N ASP A 156 -12.26 11.68 -6.13
CA ASP A 156 -11.76 12.98 -5.70
C ASP A 156 -11.67 13.03 -4.16
N PRO A 157 -10.46 13.13 -3.57
CA PRO A 157 -10.30 13.22 -2.12
C PRO A 157 -11.02 14.39 -1.47
N TRP A 158 -11.29 15.47 -2.21
CA TRP A 158 -12.04 16.65 -1.74
C TRP A 158 -13.56 16.46 -1.75
N GLY A 159 -14.05 15.38 -2.42
CA GLY A 159 -15.48 15.10 -2.55
C GLY A 159 -16.26 16.10 -3.41
N VAL A 160 -15.57 16.88 -4.24
CA VAL A 160 -16.20 17.86 -5.15
C VAL A 160 -16.70 17.18 -6.42
N ASN A 161 -15.89 16.27 -6.98
CA ASN A 161 -16.21 15.55 -8.19
C ASN A 161 -16.72 14.15 -7.87
N ALA A 162 -17.68 13.67 -8.65
CA ALA A 162 -18.18 12.31 -8.52
C ALA A 162 -17.11 11.28 -8.90
N ALA A 163 -17.05 10.18 -8.15
CA ALA A 163 -16.18 9.07 -8.45
C ALA A 163 -16.50 8.44 -9.82
N THR A 164 -15.47 7.99 -10.52
CA THR A 164 -15.60 7.42 -11.87
C THR A 164 -15.03 6.01 -11.91
N ARG A 165 -15.84 5.05 -12.38
CA ARG A 165 -15.38 3.69 -12.64
C ARG A 165 -14.44 3.65 -13.85
N ARG A 166 -13.30 2.97 -13.71
CA ARG A 166 -12.25 2.90 -14.73
C ARG A 166 -12.22 1.53 -15.43
N ASN A 167 -13.21 1.26 -16.29
CA ASN A 167 -13.38 -0.01 -16.98
C ASN A 167 -12.15 -0.48 -17.76
N ALA A 168 -11.40 0.46 -18.36
CA ALA A 168 -10.21 0.15 -19.15
C ALA A 168 -9.07 -0.46 -18.31
N MET A 169 -9.09 -0.31 -16.98
CA MET A 169 -8.10 -0.90 -16.08
C MET A 169 -8.32 -2.40 -15.82
N GLY A 170 -9.35 -2.98 -16.43
CA GLY A 170 -9.65 -4.41 -16.36
C GLY A 170 -10.63 -4.79 -15.25
N LYS A 171 -11.05 -6.05 -15.29
CA LYS A 171 -11.94 -6.67 -14.30
C LYS A 171 -11.27 -7.90 -13.71
N PHE A 172 -10.89 -7.82 -12.45
CA PHE A 172 -10.36 -8.91 -11.66
C PHE A 172 -10.54 -8.56 -10.17
N LYS A 173 -10.09 -9.41 -9.28
CA LYS A 173 -10.09 -9.13 -7.83
C LYS A 173 -8.99 -8.11 -7.54
N HIS A 174 -9.31 -6.81 -7.74
CA HIS A 174 -8.37 -5.72 -7.56
C HIS A 174 -8.06 -5.52 -6.09
N GLU A 175 -6.77 -5.41 -5.78
CA GLU A 175 -6.31 -5.14 -4.43
C GLU A 175 -5.67 -3.74 -4.35
N ALA A 176 -4.45 -3.55 -4.79
CA ALA A 176 -3.77 -2.27 -4.72
C ALA A 176 -3.41 -1.70 -6.10
N ALA A 177 -3.08 -0.40 -6.09
CA ALA A 177 -2.61 0.34 -7.25
C ALA A 177 -1.39 1.20 -6.91
N ALA A 178 -0.39 1.26 -7.80
CA ALA A 178 0.76 2.14 -7.64
C ALA A 178 1.07 2.89 -8.93
N ALA A 179 1.11 4.21 -8.88
CA ALA A 179 1.35 5.06 -10.04
C ALA A 179 2.86 5.29 -10.26
N ASP A 180 3.34 5.03 -11.47
CA ASP A 180 4.69 5.35 -11.94
C ASP A 180 4.63 6.56 -12.89
N PRO A 181 4.96 7.77 -12.44
CA PRO A 181 4.90 8.96 -13.28
C PRO A 181 6.03 9.01 -14.32
N VAL A 182 7.09 8.25 -14.14
CA VAL A 182 8.22 8.20 -15.08
C VAL A 182 7.84 7.42 -16.33
N ARG A 183 7.28 6.21 -16.14
CA ARG A 183 6.83 5.34 -17.25
C ARG A 183 5.39 5.61 -17.64
N LYS A 184 4.67 6.43 -16.86
CA LYS A 184 3.27 6.80 -17.10
C LYS A 184 2.35 5.57 -17.12
N VAL A 185 2.48 4.73 -16.10
CA VAL A 185 1.69 3.50 -15.93
C VAL A 185 1.17 3.39 -14.50
N ILE A 186 0.13 2.57 -14.30
CA ILE A 186 -0.39 2.17 -12.99
C ILE A 186 -0.17 0.66 -12.85
N TYR A 187 0.56 0.24 -11.82
CA TYR A 187 0.67 -1.17 -11.44
C TYR A 187 -0.53 -1.58 -10.59
N LEU A 188 -0.98 -2.83 -10.74
CA LEU A 188 -2.17 -3.36 -10.10
C LEU A 188 -1.92 -4.78 -9.60
N THR A 189 -2.26 -5.08 -8.37
CA THR A 189 -2.24 -6.42 -7.80
C THR A 189 -3.59 -7.11 -7.90
N GLU A 190 -3.59 -8.45 -7.94
CA GLU A 190 -4.77 -9.29 -7.97
C GLU A 190 -4.71 -10.26 -6.79
N ASP A 191 -5.66 -10.19 -5.84
CA ASP A 191 -5.75 -11.13 -4.72
C ASP A 191 -6.49 -12.40 -5.14
N GLU A 192 -5.72 -13.29 -5.70
CA GLU A 192 -6.11 -14.68 -6.02
C GLU A 192 -4.92 -15.59 -5.75
N SER A 193 -5.14 -16.82 -5.32
CA SER A 193 -4.06 -17.78 -5.05
C SER A 193 -3.16 -18.08 -6.25
N ASN A 194 -3.64 -17.78 -7.45
CA ASN A 194 -2.93 -17.83 -8.73
C ASN A 194 -3.04 -16.50 -9.47
N GLY A 195 -3.12 -15.39 -8.74
CA GLY A 195 -3.23 -14.03 -9.25
C GLY A 195 -2.03 -13.57 -10.06
N CYS A 196 -2.13 -12.41 -10.65
CA CYS A 196 -1.08 -11.81 -11.45
C CYS A 196 -0.76 -10.39 -10.98
N LEU A 197 0.38 -9.86 -11.43
CA LEU A 197 0.68 -8.46 -11.39
C LEU A 197 0.43 -7.86 -12.76
N TYR A 198 -0.32 -6.77 -12.80
CA TYR A 198 -0.65 -6.06 -14.02
C TYR A 198 -0.03 -4.67 -14.03
N ARG A 199 0.00 -4.06 -15.23
CA ARG A 199 0.14 -2.63 -15.39
C ARG A 199 -0.87 -2.11 -16.41
N PHE A 200 -1.41 -0.95 -16.13
CA PHE A 200 -2.27 -0.20 -17.05
C PHE A 200 -1.48 0.96 -17.66
N ILE A 201 -1.47 1.06 -18.98
CA ILE A 201 -0.85 2.14 -19.73
C ILE A 201 -1.97 3.02 -20.28
N PRO A 202 -2.28 4.16 -19.66
CA PRO A 202 -3.33 5.04 -20.19
C PRO A 202 -2.92 5.65 -21.54
N THR A 203 -3.87 5.80 -22.45
CA THR A 203 -3.64 6.48 -23.74
C THR A 203 -3.12 7.89 -23.55
N THR A 204 -3.60 8.58 -22.52
CA THR A 204 -3.13 9.90 -22.11
C THR A 204 -2.87 9.90 -20.62
N TRP A 205 -1.65 10.20 -20.20
CA TRP A 205 -1.31 10.27 -18.77
C TRP A 205 -2.20 11.26 -18.02
N GLY A 206 -2.76 10.83 -16.90
CA GLY A 206 -3.77 11.59 -16.16
C GLY A 206 -5.22 11.31 -16.58
N ASN A 207 -5.45 10.51 -17.61
CA ASN A 207 -6.78 10.09 -18.02
C ASN A 207 -6.87 8.56 -18.12
N LEU A 208 -7.56 7.94 -17.17
CA LEU A 208 -7.71 6.49 -17.06
C LEU A 208 -8.93 5.92 -17.80
N SER A 209 -9.60 6.71 -18.65
CA SER A 209 -10.78 6.26 -19.40
C SER A 209 -10.46 5.29 -20.53
N SER A 210 -9.23 5.29 -21.03
CA SER A 210 -8.75 4.43 -22.10
C SER A 210 -7.27 4.11 -21.96
N GLY A 211 -6.85 2.94 -22.39
CA GLY A 211 -5.47 2.49 -22.30
C GLY A 211 -5.32 1.01 -22.61
N THR A 212 -4.17 0.45 -22.31
CA THR A 212 -3.82 -0.95 -22.51
C THR A 212 -3.50 -1.58 -21.16
N LEU A 213 -4.20 -2.66 -20.82
CA LEU A 213 -3.86 -3.51 -19.68
C LEU A 213 -2.82 -4.55 -20.12
N GLN A 214 -1.75 -4.68 -19.35
CA GLN A 214 -0.71 -5.69 -19.57
C GLN A 214 -0.51 -6.52 -18.29
N VAL A 215 -0.14 -7.79 -18.47
CA VAL A 215 0.24 -8.70 -17.38
C VAL A 215 1.75 -8.95 -17.40
N LEU A 216 2.33 -9.13 -16.24
CA LEU A 216 3.74 -9.47 -16.07
C LEU A 216 3.99 -10.91 -16.52
N VAL A 217 5.00 -11.09 -17.40
CA VAL A 217 5.46 -12.39 -17.92
C VAL A 217 6.88 -12.63 -17.43
N ALA A 218 7.07 -13.74 -16.73
CA ALA A 218 8.36 -14.15 -16.19
C ALA A 218 8.39 -15.65 -15.88
N GLY A 219 9.58 -16.17 -15.56
CA GLY A 219 9.72 -17.54 -15.07
C GLY A 219 9.09 -17.77 -13.70
N THR A 220 9.00 -19.02 -13.27
CA THR A 220 8.38 -19.44 -12.00
C THR A 220 9.28 -19.21 -10.78
N GLY A 221 10.57 -18.89 -10.97
CA GLY A 221 11.53 -18.66 -9.87
C GLY A 221 11.21 -17.42 -9.02
N THR A 222 11.97 -17.28 -7.94
CA THR A 222 11.88 -16.13 -7.03
C THR A 222 12.71 -14.92 -7.47
N SER A 223 13.47 -15.05 -8.55
CA SER A 223 14.21 -13.97 -9.20
C SER A 223 14.37 -14.24 -10.69
N GLY A 224 14.62 -13.20 -11.47
CA GLY A 224 14.87 -13.32 -12.91
C GLY A 224 14.54 -12.04 -13.66
N SER A 225 14.50 -12.13 -14.98
CA SER A 225 13.99 -11.08 -15.85
C SER A 225 12.49 -11.21 -16.07
N PHE A 226 11.84 -10.09 -16.37
CA PHE A 226 10.43 -10.04 -16.74
C PHE A 226 10.19 -9.22 -18.01
N SER A 227 9.05 -9.43 -18.60
CA SER A 227 8.48 -8.62 -19.68
C SER A 227 6.98 -8.39 -19.43
N TRP A 228 6.35 -7.62 -20.29
CA TRP A 228 4.92 -7.34 -20.23
C TRP A 228 4.23 -7.79 -21.51
N SER A 229 3.05 -8.36 -21.36
CA SER A 229 2.21 -8.77 -22.49
C SER A 229 0.80 -8.19 -22.37
N ASN A 230 0.21 -7.79 -23.49
CA ASN A 230 -1.14 -7.26 -23.50
C ASN A 230 -2.15 -8.33 -23.04
N VAL A 231 -3.07 -7.95 -22.17
CA VAL A 231 -4.26 -8.74 -21.86
C VAL A 231 -5.25 -8.55 -23.02
N PRO A 232 -5.63 -9.62 -23.74
CA PRO A 232 -6.47 -9.50 -24.95
C PRO A 232 -7.86 -8.94 -24.66
N ASP A 233 -8.47 -9.35 -23.53
CA ASP A 233 -9.79 -8.90 -23.09
C ASP A 233 -9.76 -8.46 -21.62
N PRO A 234 -9.61 -7.15 -21.34
CA PRO A 234 -9.63 -6.62 -20.00
C PRO A 234 -10.96 -6.84 -19.25
N ASP A 235 -12.07 -7.10 -19.95
CA ASP A 235 -13.34 -7.41 -19.31
C ASP A 235 -13.39 -8.78 -18.63
N GLY A 236 -12.40 -9.65 -18.92
CA GLY A 236 -12.23 -10.92 -18.23
C GLY A 236 -13.36 -11.92 -18.43
N SER A 237 -14.02 -11.88 -19.59
CA SER A 237 -15.19 -12.74 -19.89
C SER A 237 -15.17 -13.20 -21.37
N PRO A 238 -15.27 -14.49 -21.66
CA PRO A 238 -15.51 -15.61 -20.73
C PRO A 238 -14.27 -16.09 -19.98
N THR A 239 -13.05 -15.67 -20.38
CA THR A 239 -11.79 -16.08 -19.75
C THR A 239 -11.30 -14.99 -18.82
N VAL A 240 -11.07 -15.31 -17.54
CA VAL A 240 -10.54 -14.36 -16.56
C VAL A 240 -9.18 -13.79 -17.03
N THR A 241 -8.91 -12.53 -16.67
CA THR A 241 -7.74 -11.77 -17.16
C THR A 241 -6.43 -12.51 -16.97
N ARG A 242 -6.22 -13.15 -15.81
CA ARG A 242 -5.00 -13.89 -15.47
C ARG A 242 -4.72 -15.10 -16.37
N ASP A 243 -5.75 -15.68 -17.00
CA ASP A 243 -5.62 -16.90 -17.81
C ASP A 243 -5.50 -16.64 -19.31
N GLN A 244 -5.52 -15.37 -19.73
CA GLN A 244 -5.52 -15.01 -21.16
C GLN A 244 -4.12 -14.98 -21.79
N VAL A 245 -3.06 -14.89 -20.99
CA VAL A 245 -1.68 -14.76 -21.51
C VAL A 245 -0.84 -15.93 -21.04
N SER A 246 -0.32 -16.67 -22.02
CA SER A 246 0.63 -17.75 -21.74
C SER A 246 1.94 -17.20 -21.16
N GLY A 247 2.46 -17.81 -20.09
CA GLY A 247 3.67 -17.36 -19.40
C GLY A 247 3.45 -16.18 -18.43
N ALA A 248 2.20 -15.75 -18.18
CA ALA A 248 1.90 -14.82 -17.10
C ALA A 248 2.41 -15.42 -15.77
N LYS A 249 3.22 -14.63 -15.04
CA LYS A 249 3.76 -15.06 -13.75
C LYS A 249 2.66 -15.02 -12.71
N ARG A 250 2.57 -16.12 -11.95
CA ARG A 250 1.59 -16.27 -10.88
C ARG A 250 2.18 -15.85 -9.54
N PHE A 251 1.33 -15.20 -8.75
CA PHE A 251 1.58 -14.77 -7.40
C PHE A 251 0.45 -15.26 -6.51
N ASN A 252 0.76 -15.62 -5.28
CA ASN A 252 -0.20 -16.22 -4.36
C ASN A 252 -0.84 -15.15 -3.45
N GLY A 253 -1.94 -14.55 -3.90
CA GLY A 253 -2.65 -13.50 -3.17
C GLY A 253 -1.88 -12.18 -3.21
N GLY A 254 -1.93 -11.46 -4.33
CA GLY A 254 -1.29 -10.15 -4.48
C GLY A 254 -2.04 -9.08 -3.70
N GLU A 255 -1.37 -8.41 -2.76
CA GLU A 255 -1.91 -7.43 -1.82
C GLU A 255 -1.37 -6.03 -2.12
N GLY A 256 -0.82 -5.34 -1.10
CA GLY A 256 -0.30 -3.99 -1.21
C GLY A 256 0.69 -3.78 -2.36
N CYS A 257 0.74 -2.55 -2.89
CA CYS A 257 1.64 -2.17 -3.99
C CYS A 257 2.18 -0.76 -3.77
N HIS A 258 3.49 -0.60 -3.86
CA HIS A 258 4.18 0.67 -3.71
C HIS A 258 5.19 0.90 -4.83
N TYR A 259 5.24 2.12 -5.36
CA TYR A 259 6.24 2.54 -6.34
C TYR A 259 7.09 3.67 -5.80
N ALA A 260 8.39 3.53 -5.90
CA ALA A 260 9.36 4.61 -5.71
C ALA A 260 10.66 4.30 -6.48
N ASN A 261 11.30 5.32 -7.02
CA ASN A 261 12.69 5.28 -7.53
C ASN A 261 12.99 4.07 -8.45
N ASP A 262 12.25 3.95 -9.54
CA ASP A 262 12.39 2.86 -10.51
C ASP A 262 12.17 1.45 -9.94
N THR A 263 11.52 1.34 -8.79
CA THR A 263 11.19 0.05 -8.18
C THR A 263 9.71 -0.03 -7.82
N VAL A 264 9.12 -1.17 -8.06
CA VAL A 264 7.79 -1.54 -7.56
C VAL A 264 7.97 -2.61 -6.50
N TRP A 265 7.38 -2.41 -5.34
CA TRP A 265 7.23 -3.43 -4.31
C TRP A 265 5.77 -3.83 -4.20
N PHE A 266 5.52 -5.11 -4.03
CA PHE A 266 4.18 -5.61 -3.74
C PHE A 266 4.25 -6.86 -2.88
N THR A 267 3.25 -7.03 -2.05
CA THR A 267 3.13 -8.16 -1.12
C THR A 267 2.30 -9.29 -1.71
N THR A 268 2.54 -10.51 -1.23
CA THR A 268 1.72 -11.69 -1.53
C THR A 268 1.41 -12.42 -0.22
N LYS A 269 0.13 -12.38 0.18
CA LYS A 269 -0.36 -12.88 1.48
C LYS A 269 -0.26 -14.39 1.61
N GLY A 270 -0.56 -15.14 0.55
CA GLY A 270 -0.64 -16.59 0.61
C GLY A 270 0.70 -17.30 0.78
N ASP A 271 1.83 -16.60 0.62
CA ASP A 271 3.18 -17.12 0.82
C ASP A 271 4.10 -16.18 1.61
N ASN A 272 3.52 -15.16 2.26
CA ASN A 272 4.19 -14.17 3.15
C ASN A 272 5.43 -13.53 2.54
N ARG A 273 5.31 -13.02 1.30
CA ARG A 273 6.43 -12.45 0.55
C ARG A 273 6.23 -10.99 0.24
N LEU A 274 7.35 -10.27 0.20
CA LEU A 274 7.47 -8.98 -0.45
C LEU A 274 8.36 -9.13 -1.69
N TRP A 275 7.80 -8.84 -2.83
CA TRP A 275 8.50 -8.82 -4.12
C TRP A 275 8.98 -7.43 -4.46
N GLN A 276 10.10 -7.33 -5.18
CA GLN A 276 10.53 -6.09 -5.81
C GLN A 276 10.81 -6.29 -7.30
N LEU A 277 10.36 -5.34 -8.10
CA LEU A 277 10.67 -5.23 -9.51
C LEU A 277 11.61 -4.04 -9.73
N ASN A 278 12.81 -4.30 -10.24
CA ASN A 278 13.69 -3.27 -10.73
C ASN A 278 13.30 -2.92 -12.18
N LEU A 279 12.68 -1.77 -12.36
CA LEU A 279 12.11 -1.36 -13.64
C LEU A 279 13.17 -0.85 -14.63
N ALA A 280 14.33 -0.43 -14.15
CA ALA A 280 15.42 -0.01 -15.01
C ALA A 280 16.06 -1.19 -15.76
N ASN A 281 16.16 -2.34 -15.08
CA ASN A 281 16.80 -3.56 -15.61
C ASN A 281 15.80 -4.63 -16.05
N SER A 282 14.49 -4.42 -15.77
CA SER A 282 13.43 -5.41 -15.99
C SER A 282 13.73 -6.73 -15.28
N THR A 283 14.13 -6.67 -14.00
CA THR A 283 14.37 -7.82 -13.14
C THR A 283 13.47 -7.80 -11.92
N TYR A 284 13.16 -8.98 -11.40
CA TYR A 284 12.40 -9.14 -10.17
C TYR A 284 13.12 -10.08 -9.20
N GLU A 285 12.88 -9.89 -7.92
CA GLU A 285 13.42 -10.72 -6.84
C GLU A 285 12.60 -10.55 -5.56
N LEU A 286 12.91 -11.32 -4.52
CA LEU A 286 12.32 -11.17 -3.21
C LEU A 286 13.05 -10.09 -2.41
N ALA A 287 12.29 -9.13 -1.87
CA ALA A 287 12.75 -8.22 -0.82
C ALA A 287 12.54 -8.83 0.58
N TYR A 288 11.55 -9.72 0.73
CA TYR A 288 11.28 -10.45 1.96
C TYR A 288 10.58 -11.79 1.67
N ASP A 289 10.89 -12.80 2.51
CA ASP A 289 10.18 -14.08 2.57
C ASP A 289 10.36 -14.62 4.00
N ASP A 290 9.26 -14.82 4.72
CA ASP A 290 9.29 -15.26 6.13
C ASP A 290 9.98 -16.61 6.31
N SER A 291 9.88 -17.49 5.31
CA SER A 291 10.53 -18.80 5.31
C SER A 291 12.06 -18.75 5.19
N LEU A 292 12.60 -17.62 4.75
CA LEU A 292 14.05 -17.39 4.62
C LEU A 292 14.64 -16.64 5.84
N VAL A 293 13.80 -16.18 6.75
CA VAL A 293 14.23 -15.66 8.07
C VAL A 293 14.47 -16.84 8.99
N ASN A 294 15.33 -16.69 10.00
CA ASN A 294 15.59 -17.75 10.98
C ASN A 294 14.30 -18.32 11.55
N PRO A 295 14.11 -19.65 11.53
CA PRO A 295 12.86 -20.28 12.01
C PRO A 295 12.45 -19.80 13.39
N GLY A 296 11.20 -19.36 13.54
CA GLY A 296 10.64 -18.83 14.78
C GLY A 296 11.05 -17.39 15.12
N ALA A 297 11.79 -16.72 14.23
CA ALA A 297 12.25 -15.35 14.39
C ALA A 297 11.71 -14.37 13.35
N ALA A 298 10.91 -14.81 12.39
CA ALA A 298 10.28 -13.92 11.39
C ALA A 298 9.35 -12.92 12.07
N PRO A 299 9.67 -11.62 12.10
CA PRO A 299 8.83 -10.63 12.78
C PRO A 299 7.59 -10.26 11.97
N LEU A 300 7.62 -10.44 10.67
CA LEU A 300 6.55 -10.10 9.75
C LEU A 300 5.93 -11.37 9.18
N THR A 301 4.68 -11.62 9.50
CA THR A 301 3.88 -12.76 9.02
C THR A 301 2.50 -12.26 8.60
N GLY A 302 1.88 -12.90 7.59
CA GLY A 302 0.58 -12.42 7.11
C GLY A 302 0.68 -11.04 6.46
N VAL A 303 1.66 -10.86 5.55
CA VAL A 303 1.87 -9.59 4.84
C VAL A 303 0.62 -9.13 4.10
N ASP A 304 0.34 -7.83 4.15
CA ASP A 304 -0.80 -7.20 3.50
C ASP A 304 -0.35 -5.88 2.83
N ASN A 305 -0.88 -4.74 3.22
CA ASN A 305 -0.58 -3.47 2.60
C ASN A 305 0.87 -3.02 2.85
N VAL A 306 1.45 -2.31 1.87
CA VAL A 306 2.81 -1.75 1.95
C VAL A 306 2.83 -0.29 1.52
N THR A 307 3.56 0.53 2.29
CA THR A 307 3.86 1.92 1.92
C THR A 307 5.32 2.24 2.18
N GLY A 308 5.87 3.23 1.48
CA GLY A 308 7.25 3.69 1.67
C GLY A 308 7.32 5.01 2.42
N SER A 309 8.41 5.21 3.17
CA SER A 309 8.74 6.48 3.82
C SER A 309 9.76 7.29 3.02
N SER A 310 10.00 8.53 3.44
CA SER A 310 11.03 9.40 2.83
C SER A 310 12.46 8.89 3.02
N SER A 311 12.72 8.01 4.00
CA SER A 311 14.00 7.35 4.18
C SER A 311 14.23 6.15 3.26
N GLY A 312 13.19 5.72 2.53
CA GLY A 312 13.22 4.50 1.73
C GLY A 312 12.86 3.24 2.52
N ASP A 313 12.46 3.37 3.78
CA ASP A 313 11.91 2.26 4.54
C ASP A 313 10.53 1.88 3.99
N LEU A 314 10.25 0.58 3.94
CA LEU A 314 8.91 0.06 3.67
C LEU A 314 8.24 -0.28 4.99
N PHE A 315 6.99 0.14 5.14
CA PHE A 315 6.12 -0.18 6.26
C PHE A 315 5.07 -1.17 5.75
N VAL A 316 5.11 -2.39 6.26
CA VAL A 316 4.26 -3.50 5.84
C VAL A 316 3.31 -3.84 6.99
N ALA A 317 2.02 -3.82 6.70
CA ALA A 317 0.97 -4.20 7.64
C ALA A 317 0.74 -5.72 7.62
N GLU A 318 0.21 -6.26 8.72
CA GLU A 318 -0.16 -7.66 8.86
C GLU A 318 -1.68 -7.86 8.82
N ASP A 319 -2.12 -8.83 8.02
CA ASP A 319 -3.46 -9.41 8.08
C ASP A 319 -3.50 -10.44 9.22
N GLY A 320 -3.94 -10.00 10.39
CA GLY A 320 -4.08 -10.86 11.57
C GLY A 320 -2.78 -11.07 12.36
N GLY A 321 -2.59 -12.29 12.87
CA GLY A 321 -1.39 -12.66 13.62
C GLY A 321 -1.21 -11.88 14.92
N ASN A 322 -0.03 -11.29 15.11
CA ASN A 322 0.32 -10.49 16.27
C ASN A 322 -0.01 -8.99 16.10
N MET A 323 -0.65 -8.61 14.99
CA MET A 323 -1.14 -7.25 14.72
C MET A 323 -0.02 -6.20 14.68
N GLU A 324 0.93 -6.37 13.77
CA GLU A 324 2.09 -5.48 13.62
C GLU A 324 2.05 -4.68 12.32
N ILE A 325 2.69 -3.52 12.34
CA ILE A 325 3.34 -2.95 11.18
C ILE A 325 4.83 -3.17 11.37
N CYS A 326 5.45 -3.87 10.42
CA CYS A 326 6.88 -4.06 10.40
C CYS A 326 7.55 -3.07 9.45
N VAL A 327 8.76 -2.63 9.79
CA VAL A 327 9.62 -1.85 8.90
C VAL A 327 10.63 -2.77 8.23
N ILE A 328 10.80 -2.61 6.91
CA ILE A 328 11.89 -3.20 6.14
C ILE A 328 12.78 -2.07 5.65
N THR A 329 14.05 -2.11 6.06
CA THR A 329 14.99 -1.03 5.76
C THR A 329 15.77 -1.29 4.46
N PRO A 330 16.33 -0.27 3.81
CA PRO A 330 17.21 -0.43 2.66
C PRO A 330 18.48 -1.27 2.92
N ASP A 331 18.79 -1.52 4.18
CA ASP A 331 19.92 -2.38 4.59
C ASP A 331 19.49 -3.84 4.83
N ASP A 332 18.33 -4.25 4.28
CA ASP A 332 17.80 -5.61 4.37
C ASP A 332 17.50 -6.05 5.83
N VAL A 333 17.04 -5.14 6.69
CA VAL A 333 16.59 -5.45 8.06
C VAL A 333 15.07 -5.37 8.13
N VAL A 334 14.44 -6.41 8.66
CA VAL A 334 13.02 -6.42 9.04
C VAL A 334 12.87 -6.37 10.55
N ALA A 335 12.02 -5.48 11.05
CA ALA A 335 11.75 -5.33 12.49
C ALA A 335 10.33 -4.80 12.75
N PRO A 336 9.70 -5.12 13.90
CA PRO A 336 8.46 -4.49 14.30
C PRO A 336 8.63 -2.97 14.49
N PHE A 337 7.67 -2.20 13.95
CA PHE A 337 7.57 -0.75 14.18
C PHE A 337 6.43 -0.43 15.16
N LEU A 338 5.30 -1.12 15.07
CA LEU A 338 4.23 -1.02 16.04
C LEU A 338 3.52 -2.36 16.20
N ARG A 339 2.81 -2.50 17.32
CA ARG A 339 1.89 -3.63 17.56
C ARG A 339 0.63 -3.13 18.24
N ILE A 340 -0.53 -3.66 17.83
CA ILE A 340 -1.81 -3.42 18.51
C ILE A 340 -2.10 -4.60 19.43
N THR A 341 -2.40 -4.32 20.69
CA THR A 341 -2.75 -5.33 21.69
C THR A 341 -4.26 -5.44 21.88
N GLY A 342 -4.75 -6.64 22.21
CA GLY A 342 -6.16 -6.88 22.54
C GLY A 342 -7.11 -6.85 21.35
N GLN A 343 -6.60 -6.99 20.11
CA GLN A 343 -7.38 -6.95 18.87
C GLN A 343 -7.04 -8.11 17.92
N SER A 344 -6.73 -9.28 18.45
CA SER A 344 -6.26 -10.45 17.70
C SER A 344 -7.25 -11.04 16.69
N SER A 345 -8.52 -10.60 16.71
CA SER A 345 -9.55 -10.97 15.71
C SER A 345 -9.69 -9.92 14.59
N SER A 346 -8.73 -9.01 14.49
CA SER A 346 -8.66 -7.96 13.49
C SER A 346 -7.41 -8.13 12.62
N GLU A 347 -7.23 -7.22 11.70
CA GLU A 347 -6.04 -7.03 10.87
C GLU A 347 -5.65 -5.56 10.88
N ILE A 348 -4.40 -5.25 10.51
CA ILE A 348 -3.95 -3.88 10.28
C ILE A 348 -3.97 -3.58 8.80
N THR A 349 -4.62 -2.46 8.43
CA THR A 349 -4.83 -2.08 7.04
C THR A 349 -4.37 -0.66 6.76
N GLY A 350 -4.06 -0.37 5.50
CA GLY A 350 -3.91 0.94 4.90
C GLY A 350 -2.87 1.87 5.49
N PRO A 351 -1.62 1.44 5.78
CA PRO A 351 -0.59 2.35 6.26
C PRO A 351 -0.31 3.45 5.23
N ALA A 352 -0.41 4.72 5.65
CA ALA A 352 -0.25 5.88 4.79
C ALA A 352 0.41 7.04 5.52
N PHE A 353 1.46 7.61 4.95
CA PHE A 353 2.12 8.80 5.51
C PHE A 353 1.39 10.09 5.14
N SER A 354 1.37 11.06 6.07
CA SER A 354 1.03 12.44 5.75
C SER A 354 1.99 13.01 4.69
N PRO A 355 1.59 14.05 3.92
CA PRO A 355 2.43 14.59 2.85
C PRO A 355 3.81 15.09 3.30
N ASP A 356 3.94 15.48 4.57
CA ASP A 356 5.18 15.91 5.19
C ASP A 356 5.99 14.75 5.81
N GLY A 357 5.46 13.51 5.79
CA GLY A 357 6.11 12.32 6.33
C GLY A 357 6.18 12.26 7.87
N THR A 358 5.51 13.16 8.60
CA THR A 358 5.61 13.25 10.07
C THR A 358 4.55 12.44 10.80
N ARG A 359 3.57 11.87 10.08
CA ARG A 359 2.45 11.10 10.61
C ARG A 359 2.21 9.86 9.78
N LEU A 360 1.91 8.76 10.45
CA LEU A 360 1.48 7.50 9.83
C LEU A 360 0.02 7.24 10.24
N TYR A 361 -0.86 7.06 9.26
CA TYR A 361 -2.24 6.62 9.42
C TYR A 361 -2.35 5.14 9.09
N PHE A 362 -3.22 4.43 9.81
CA PHE A 362 -3.57 3.04 9.54
C PHE A 362 -4.85 2.68 10.28
N SER A 363 -5.43 1.51 10.00
CA SER A 363 -6.61 1.05 10.72
C SER A 363 -6.42 -0.36 11.28
N SER A 364 -7.07 -0.63 12.42
CA SER A 364 -7.45 -1.97 12.81
C SER A 364 -8.86 -2.17 12.26
N GLN A 365 -9.01 -3.00 11.24
CA GLN A 365 -10.22 -3.08 10.41
C GLN A 365 -11.46 -3.50 11.21
N ARG A 366 -11.28 -4.44 12.17
CA ARG A 366 -12.36 -5.02 12.99
C ARG A 366 -12.27 -4.63 14.46
N GLY A 367 -11.17 -3.97 14.86
CA GLY A 367 -10.95 -3.48 16.22
C GLY A 367 -11.05 -4.56 17.28
N THR A 368 -11.48 -4.16 18.49
CA THR A 368 -11.59 -5.08 19.63
C THR A 368 -12.76 -6.06 19.51
N SER A 369 -13.78 -5.75 18.71
CA SER A 369 -14.96 -6.61 18.56
C SER A 369 -14.76 -7.75 17.55
N GLY A 370 -13.75 -7.66 16.68
CA GLY A 370 -13.55 -8.60 15.59
C GLY A 370 -14.63 -8.51 14.49
N SER A 371 -15.45 -7.43 14.47
CA SER A 371 -16.50 -7.22 13.49
C SER A 371 -16.22 -5.96 12.66
N SER A 372 -16.70 -5.91 11.43
CA SER A 372 -16.55 -4.76 10.53
C SER A 372 -17.01 -3.42 11.13
N SER A 373 -18.00 -3.44 12.03
CA SER A 373 -18.48 -2.24 12.75
C SER A 373 -17.56 -1.81 13.92
N GLY A 374 -16.56 -2.60 14.26
CA GLY A 374 -15.63 -2.33 15.34
C GLY A 374 -14.35 -1.60 14.93
N GLY A 375 -14.18 -1.30 13.64
CA GLY A 375 -12.95 -0.73 13.09
C GLY A 375 -12.48 0.54 13.79
N ILE A 376 -11.17 0.71 13.88
CA ILE A 376 -10.52 1.84 14.54
C ILE A 376 -9.42 2.37 13.62
N THR A 377 -9.50 3.65 13.27
CA THR A 377 -8.45 4.34 12.51
C THR A 377 -7.56 5.13 13.45
N TYR A 378 -6.26 4.95 13.30
CA TYR A 378 -5.23 5.55 14.13
C TYR A 378 -4.35 6.53 13.35
N GLU A 379 -3.71 7.41 14.11
CA GLU A 379 -2.57 8.22 13.68
C GLU A 379 -1.42 7.97 14.65
N VAL A 380 -0.22 7.78 14.12
CA VAL A 380 1.04 7.75 14.87
C VAL A 380 1.87 8.95 14.48
N THR A 381 2.41 9.67 15.49
CA THR A 381 3.37 10.77 15.30
C THR A 381 4.66 10.46 16.02
N GLY A 382 5.79 10.92 15.49
CA GLY A 382 7.08 10.72 16.11
C GLY A 382 8.25 11.05 15.18
N PRO A 383 9.46 10.73 15.61
CA PRO A 383 10.66 11.05 14.86
C PRO A 383 10.91 10.05 13.71
N PHE A 384 10.01 10.02 12.72
CA PHE A 384 10.26 9.24 11.51
C PHE A 384 11.54 9.73 10.84
N ARG A 385 12.43 8.81 10.47
CA ARG A 385 13.66 9.18 9.79
C ARG A 385 13.38 9.66 8.36
N THR A 386 14.16 10.62 7.91
CA THR A 386 14.00 11.27 6.58
C THR A 386 15.13 10.91 5.61
N SER A 387 16.07 10.09 6.06
CA SER A 387 17.17 9.56 5.25
C SER A 387 17.48 8.11 5.67
N PRO A 388 18.01 7.28 4.77
CA PRO A 388 18.41 5.90 5.04
C PRO A 388 19.38 5.73 6.20
#